data_8f391a1de29e166a56435beebf2e7127
#
_entry.id   8f391a1de29e166a56435beebf2e7127
#
_cell.length_a   1.000
_cell.length_b   1.000
_cell.length_c   1.000
_cell.angle_alpha   90.00
_cell.angle_beta   90.00
_cell.angle_gamma   90.00
#
_symmetry.space_group_name_H-M   'P 1'
#
loop_
_entity.id
_entity.type
_entity.pdbx_description
1 polymer ?
#
loop_
_entity_poly.entity_id
_entity_poly.type
_entity_poly.pdbx_seq_one_letter_code
_entity_poly.pdbx_strand_id
1 'polypeptide(L)'
;QRKRSIDMAVKYERGAHDTRPWGTWEVLDTGDRHTVKRIVVVPNGKLSLQSHDHRDEHWIIVDGTAEVTVGDKVFTATANTPIFIPAKAKHRIQNIGETPMIFIEVQTGDELDENDIVRYEDVYGRV
;
A
#
# COMPACT_ATOMS: atom_id res chain seq x y z
N GLN A 1 8.02 -18.77 22.41
CA GLN A 1 8.41 -18.26 21.88
C GLN A 1 9.04 -17.90 21.46
N ARG A 2 9.21 -18.02 21.48
CA ARG A 2 9.97 -17.56 20.99
C ARG A 2 10.12 -16.57 20.77
N LYS A 3 10.22 -15.91 20.93
CA LYS A 3 10.29 -14.84 20.48
C LYS A 3 10.40 -14.74 19.28
N ARG A 4 9.78 -14.91 18.84
CA ARG A 4 9.79 -14.99 17.77
C ARG A 4 9.55 -14.30 16.81
N SER A 5 8.47 -14.14 16.81
CA SER A 5 8.02 -13.33 15.81
C SER A 5 8.71 -12.03 15.75
N ILE A 6 9.15 -11.49 16.84
CA ILE A 6 9.91 -10.26 16.87
C ILE A 6 11.19 -10.37 16.06
N ASP A 7 11.90 -11.49 16.21
CA ASP A 7 13.14 -11.70 15.50
C ASP A 7 12.93 -11.93 14.01
N MET A 8 11.72 -12.31 13.63
CA MET A 8 11.38 -12.64 12.25
C MET A 8 10.66 -11.51 11.53
N ALA A 9 10.28 -10.46 12.24
CA ALA A 9 9.63 -9.32 11.63
C ALA A 9 10.61 -8.59 10.71
N VAL A 10 10.12 -8.16 9.54
CA VAL A 10 10.88 -7.36 8.60
C VAL A 10 10.37 -5.94 8.67
N LYS A 11 11.15 -5.05 9.27
CA LYS A 11 10.77 -3.66 9.43
C LYS A 11 11.15 -2.85 8.22
N TYR A 12 10.35 -1.84 7.94
CA TYR A 12 10.67 -0.88 6.90
C TYR A 12 11.83 0.01 7.32
N GLU A 13 12.68 0.38 6.37
CA GLU A 13 13.79 1.30 6.59
C GLU A 13 13.65 2.48 5.66
N ARG A 14 14.01 3.68 6.14
CA ARG A 14 14.02 4.88 5.32
C ARG A 14 14.95 4.68 4.13
N GLY A 15 14.46 5.03 2.94
CA GLY A 15 15.20 4.87 1.69
C GLY A 15 15.04 3.51 1.03
N ALA A 16 14.46 2.53 1.71
CA ALA A 16 14.15 1.25 1.08
C ALA A 16 13.21 1.48 -0.10
N HIS A 17 13.46 0.80 -1.20
CA HIS A 17 12.63 0.94 -2.40
C HIS A 17 12.71 -0.33 -3.21
N ASP A 18 11.72 -0.54 -4.07
CA ASP A 18 11.73 -1.68 -4.97
C ASP A 18 10.84 -1.40 -6.18
N THR A 19 11.04 -2.20 -7.22
CA THR A 19 10.23 -2.20 -8.42
C THR A 19 9.31 -3.41 -8.37
N ARG A 20 8.05 -3.18 -8.69
CA ARG A 20 7.02 -4.20 -8.80
C ARG A 20 6.43 -4.17 -10.21
N PRO A 21 5.68 -5.21 -10.63
CA PRO A 21 5.09 -5.20 -11.97
C PRO A 21 4.20 -3.98 -12.25
N TRP A 22 3.61 -3.40 -11.22
CA TRP A 22 2.69 -2.26 -11.33
C TRP A 22 3.38 -0.90 -11.16
N GLY A 23 4.65 -0.85 -10.78
CA GLY A 23 5.37 0.42 -10.55
C GLY A 23 6.43 0.31 -9.48
N THR A 24 6.56 1.33 -8.64
CA THR A 24 7.61 1.39 -7.61
C THR A 24 7.06 1.87 -6.28
N TRP A 25 7.75 1.54 -5.20
CA TRP A 25 7.52 2.13 -3.90
C TRP A 25 8.84 2.52 -3.24
N GLU A 26 8.77 3.51 -2.38
CA GLU A 26 9.92 3.98 -1.61
C GLU A 26 9.47 4.39 -0.21
N VAL A 27 10.22 3.97 0.81
CA VAL A 27 9.98 4.39 2.19
C VAL A 27 10.63 5.74 2.42
N LEU A 28 9.81 6.75 2.70
CA LEU A 28 10.27 8.12 2.92
C LEU A 28 10.62 8.38 4.38
N ASP A 29 9.88 7.77 5.29
CA ASP A 29 10.10 7.91 6.73
C ASP A 29 9.50 6.72 7.46
N THR A 30 10.04 6.41 8.63
CA THR A 30 9.53 5.35 9.48
C THR A 30 9.88 5.63 10.93
N GLY A 31 9.00 5.24 11.83
CA GLY A 31 9.17 5.39 13.27
C GLY A 31 8.51 4.21 13.99
N ASP A 32 8.32 4.34 15.29
CA ASP A 32 7.77 3.25 16.10
C ASP A 32 6.33 2.90 15.73
N ARG A 33 5.57 3.89 15.27
CA ARG A 33 4.15 3.73 15.02
C ARG A 33 3.70 4.17 13.64
N HIS A 34 4.63 4.50 12.75
CA HIS A 34 4.28 4.93 11.40
C HIS A 34 5.33 4.54 10.37
N THR A 35 4.89 4.38 9.13
CA THR A 35 5.74 4.28 7.95
C THR A 35 5.10 5.09 6.85
N VAL A 36 5.87 5.90 6.16
CA VAL A 36 5.43 6.75 5.05
C VAL A 36 6.07 6.25 3.77
N LYS A 37 5.25 5.99 2.75
CA LYS A 37 5.74 5.55 1.44
C LYS A 37 5.25 6.49 0.34
N ARG A 38 6.09 6.67 -0.67
CA ARG A 38 5.66 7.18 -1.96
C ARG A 38 5.50 6.00 -2.91
N ILE A 39 4.37 5.93 -3.58
CA ILE A 39 4.06 4.84 -4.50
C ILE A 39 3.74 5.45 -5.86
N VAL A 40 4.40 4.92 -6.90
CA VAL A 40 4.19 5.33 -8.28
C VAL A 40 3.64 4.14 -9.05
N VAL A 41 2.48 4.33 -9.68
CA VAL A 41 1.81 3.25 -10.42
C VAL A 41 1.79 3.62 -11.89
N VAL A 42 2.31 2.72 -12.73
CA VAL A 42 2.31 2.92 -14.18
C VAL A 42 0.89 2.89 -14.74
N PRO A 43 0.63 3.48 -15.91
CA PRO A 43 -0.70 3.39 -16.53
C PRO A 43 -1.16 1.93 -16.62
N ASN A 44 -2.41 1.68 -16.23
CA ASN A 44 -3.01 0.35 -16.14
C ASN A 44 -2.42 -0.54 -15.04
N GLY A 45 -1.41 -0.08 -14.32
CA GLY A 45 -0.88 -0.82 -13.18
C GLY A 45 -1.96 -1.05 -12.14
N LYS A 46 -2.00 -2.27 -11.58
CA LYS A 46 -3.06 -2.70 -10.67
C LYS A 46 -2.43 -3.49 -9.54
N LEU A 47 -2.48 -2.96 -8.33
CA LEU A 47 -1.97 -3.66 -7.16
C LEU A 47 -2.87 -4.85 -6.85
N SER A 48 -2.35 -5.80 -6.10
CA SER A 48 -3.15 -6.95 -5.68
C SER A 48 -4.31 -6.51 -4.80
N LEU A 49 -5.38 -7.29 -4.79
CA LEU A 49 -6.41 -7.18 -3.76
C LEU A 49 -5.80 -7.78 -2.50
N GLN A 50 -5.65 -7.00 -1.46
CA GLN A 50 -4.85 -7.37 -0.31
C GLN A 50 -5.42 -6.81 0.99
N SER A 51 -4.97 -7.36 2.12
CA SER A 51 -5.27 -6.83 3.44
C SER A 51 -4.04 -6.92 4.33
N HIS A 52 -4.04 -6.14 5.40
CA HIS A 52 -2.99 -6.15 6.43
C HIS A 52 -3.65 -6.25 7.79
N ASP A 53 -3.09 -7.09 8.68
CA ASP A 53 -3.75 -7.40 9.94
C ASP A 53 -3.43 -6.39 11.05
N HIS A 54 -2.28 -5.73 10.98
CA HIS A 54 -1.73 -4.99 12.12
C HIS A 54 -1.53 -3.50 11.86
N ARG A 55 -2.10 -2.95 10.78
CA ARG A 55 -1.95 -1.53 10.48
C ARG A 55 -3.16 -0.98 9.76
N ASP A 56 -3.39 0.31 9.98
CA ASP A 56 -4.29 1.11 9.16
C ASP A 56 -3.44 1.83 8.11
N GLU A 57 -4.06 2.28 7.03
CA GLU A 57 -3.38 3.05 6.00
C GLU A 57 -4.19 4.29 5.65
N HIS A 58 -3.48 5.37 5.40
CA HIS A 58 -4.05 6.61 4.90
C HIS A 58 -3.35 6.93 3.58
N TRP A 59 -4.11 7.11 2.53
CA TRP A 59 -3.57 7.44 1.21
C TRP A 59 -4.02 8.83 0.78
N ILE A 60 -3.12 9.56 0.16
CA ILE A 60 -3.43 10.82 -0.52
C ILE A 60 -2.97 10.66 -1.96
N ILE A 61 -3.90 10.79 -2.92
CA ILE A 61 -3.54 10.84 -4.32
C ILE A 61 -2.87 12.19 -4.59
N VAL A 62 -1.66 12.16 -5.10
CA VAL A 62 -0.91 13.37 -5.42
C VAL A 62 -1.10 13.76 -6.88
N ASP A 63 -1.09 12.75 -7.76
CA ASP A 63 -1.19 12.97 -9.20
C ASP A 63 -1.83 11.75 -9.86
N GLY A 64 -2.65 11.98 -10.87
CA GLY A 64 -3.27 10.91 -11.64
C GLY A 64 -4.69 10.60 -11.23
N THR A 65 -5.23 9.53 -11.82
CA THR A 65 -6.60 9.08 -11.61
C THR A 65 -6.60 7.59 -11.31
N ALA A 66 -7.28 7.21 -10.25
CA ALA A 66 -7.27 5.83 -9.76
C ALA A 66 -8.68 5.29 -9.60
N GLU A 67 -8.81 3.97 -9.77
CA GLU A 67 -9.94 3.24 -9.26
C GLU A 67 -9.51 2.57 -7.96
N VAL A 68 -10.23 2.82 -6.88
CA VAL A 68 -9.90 2.35 -5.55
C VAL A 68 -10.99 1.42 -5.05
N THR A 69 -10.58 0.30 -4.47
CA THR A 69 -11.46 -0.65 -3.81
C THR A 69 -11.11 -0.68 -2.34
N VAL A 70 -12.10 -0.47 -1.47
CA VAL A 70 -11.96 -0.62 -0.02
C VAL A 70 -13.18 -1.38 0.48
N GLY A 71 -12.97 -2.62 0.93
CA GLY A 71 -14.08 -3.50 1.28
C GLY A 71 -15.01 -3.70 0.09
N ASP A 72 -16.28 -3.35 0.26
CA ASP A 72 -17.29 -3.48 -0.79
C ASP A 72 -17.41 -2.25 -1.68
N LYS A 73 -16.66 -1.19 -1.39
CA LYS A 73 -16.77 0.07 -2.10
C LYS A 73 -15.74 0.16 -3.21
N VAL A 74 -16.19 0.60 -4.39
CA VAL A 74 -15.31 0.88 -5.53
C VAL A 74 -15.62 2.30 -5.98
N PHE A 75 -14.58 3.12 -6.08
CA PHE A 75 -14.77 4.54 -6.44
C PHE A 75 -13.56 5.07 -7.20
N THR A 76 -13.76 6.18 -7.90
CA THR A 76 -12.70 6.90 -8.60
C THR A 76 -12.12 7.97 -7.69
N ALA A 77 -10.79 8.06 -7.66
CA ALA A 77 -10.07 9.05 -6.85
C ALA A 77 -9.09 9.83 -7.74
N THR A 78 -9.01 11.12 -7.50
CA THR A 78 -8.10 12.03 -8.20
C THR A 78 -7.23 12.78 -7.20
N ALA A 79 -6.39 13.70 -7.67
CA ALA A 79 -5.50 14.47 -6.79
C ALA A 79 -6.26 15.09 -5.62
N ASN A 80 -5.62 15.05 -4.44
CA ASN A 80 -6.14 15.53 -3.17
C ASN A 80 -7.25 14.68 -2.55
N THR A 81 -7.57 13.52 -3.11
CA THR A 81 -8.54 12.63 -2.49
C THR A 81 -7.86 11.86 -1.35
N PRO A 82 -8.35 12.00 -0.10
CA PRO A 82 -7.85 11.18 1.00
C PRO A 82 -8.63 9.87 1.05
N ILE A 83 -7.92 8.78 1.39
CA ILE A 83 -8.52 7.45 1.47
C ILE A 83 -8.03 6.80 2.76
N PHE A 84 -8.98 6.34 3.59
CA PHE A 84 -8.65 5.61 4.80
C PHE A 84 -8.96 4.12 4.62
N ILE A 85 -7.98 3.28 4.98
CA ILE A 85 -8.10 1.84 4.89
C ILE A 85 -7.84 1.27 6.28
N PRO A 86 -8.89 0.80 6.97
CA PRO A 86 -8.70 0.20 8.29
C PRO A 86 -8.01 -1.16 8.17
N ALA A 87 -7.34 -1.55 9.24
CA ALA A 87 -6.74 -2.88 9.34
C ALA A 87 -7.76 -3.94 8.96
N LYS A 88 -7.30 -4.99 8.27
CA LYS A 88 -8.09 -6.14 7.83
C LYS A 88 -9.03 -5.88 6.67
N ALA A 89 -9.26 -4.63 6.27
CA ALA A 89 -10.09 -4.35 5.09
C ALA A 89 -9.36 -4.74 3.82
N LYS A 90 -10.05 -5.44 2.94
CA LYS A 90 -9.51 -5.76 1.61
C LYS A 90 -9.49 -4.48 0.78
N HIS A 91 -8.38 -4.25 0.09
CA HIS A 91 -8.23 -3.04 -0.70
C HIS A 91 -7.33 -3.26 -1.90
N ARG A 92 -7.50 -2.39 -2.89
CA ARG A 92 -6.65 -2.38 -4.08
C ARG A 92 -6.76 -1.01 -4.76
N ILE A 93 -5.74 -0.67 -5.53
CA ILE A 93 -5.76 0.54 -6.34
C ILE A 93 -5.26 0.20 -7.74
N GLN A 94 -5.86 0.85 -8.75
CA GLN A 94 -5.47 0.72 -10.14
C GLN A 94 -5.34 2.10 -10.75
N ASN A 95 -4.28 2.31 -11.53
CA ASN A 95 -4.14 3.53 -12.33
C ASN A 95 -5.00 3.40 -13.58
N ILE A 96 -6.06 4.19 -13.67
CA ILE A 96 -6.96 4.20 -14.83
C ILE A 96 -6.73 5.40 -15.74
N GLY A 97 -5.70 6.20 -15.46
CA GLY A 97 -5.30 7.32 -16.30
C GLY A 97 -4.23 6.92 -17.32
N GLU A 98 -3.73 7.92 -18.04
CA GLU A 98 -2.76 7.71 -19.12
C GLU A 98 -1.34 8.09 -18.70
N THR A 99 -1.17 8.64 -17.51
CA THR A 99 0.13 9.05 -16.98
C THR A 99 0.43 8.29 -15.70
N PRO A 100 1.68 8.22 -15.24
CA PRO A 100 1.99 7.63 -13.95
C PRO A 100 1.17 8.29 -12.83
N MET A 101 0.67 7.47 -11.92
CA MET A 101 -0.09 7.94 -10.76
C MET A 101 0.84 7.91 -9.55
N ILE A 102 0.72 8.92 -8.69
CA ILE A 102 1.53 9.01 -7.47
C ILE A 102 0.59 9.16 -6.29
N PHE A 103 0.80 8.34 -5.26
CA PHE A 103 0.12 8.56 -3.99
C PHE A 103 1.08 8.37 -2.82
N ILE A 104 0.77 9.04 -1.72
CA ILE A 104 1.51 8.94 -0.46
C ILE A 104 0.68 8.09 0.48
N GLU A 105 1.33 7.09 1.07
CA GLU A 105 0.71 6.16 2.00
C GLU A 105 1.32 6.36 3.37
N VAL A 106 0.49 6.53 4.39
CA VAL A 106 0.93 6.53 5.78
C VAL A 106 0.35 5.31 6.46
N GLN A 107 1.22 4.41 6.88
CA GLN A 107 0.85 3.24 7.67
C GLN A 107 0.94 3.61 9.14
N THR A 108 -0.05 3.25 9.93
CA THR A 108 -0.05 3.50 11.37
C THR A 108 -0.39 2.21 12.13
N GLY A 109 0.30 1.96 13.22
CA GLY A 109 0.07 0.77 14.03
C GLY A 109 1.25 0.42 14.90
N ASP A 110 1.11 -0.66 15.66
CA ASP A 110 2.15 -1.13 16.58
C ASP A 110 3.12 -2.10 15.92
N GLU A 111 2.69 -2.76 14.85
CA GLU A 111 3.49 -3.77 14.16
C GLU A 111 3.52 -3.44 12.67
N LEU A 112 4.58 -2.77 12.24
CA LEU A 112 4.77 -2.36 10.84
C LEU A 112 5.79 -3.29 10.21
N ASP A 113 5.30 -4.34 9.55
CA ASP A 113 6.09 -5.44 9.00
C ASP A 113 5.79 -5.56 7.51
N GLU A 114 6.83 -5.64 6.68
CA GLU A 114 6.66 -5.83 5.23
C GLU A 114 5.93 -7.13 4.90
N ASN A 115 6.01 -8.13 5.78
CA ASN A 115 5.37 -9.42 5.56
C ASN A 115 3.91 -9.47 6.03
N ASP A 116 3.39 -8.39 6.61
CA ASP A 116 2.00 -8.30 7.02
C ASP A 116 1.12 -8.01 5.82
N ILE A 117 0.91 -9.01 4.98
CA ILE A 117 0.08 -8.91 3.79
C ILE A 117 -0.55 -10.24 3.45
N VAL A 118 -1.84 -10.20 3.13
CA VAL A 118 -2.57 -11.34 2.53
C VAL A 118 -3.03 -10.87 1.16
N ARG A 119 -2.66 -11.61 0.12
CA ARG A 119 -3.10 -11.31 -1.24
C ARG A 119 -4.22 -12.26 -1.63
N TYR A 120 -5.30 -11.70 -2.13
CA TYR A 120 -6.50 -12.46 -2.56
C TYR A 120 -6.56 -12.62 -4.07
N GLU A 121 -6.17 -11.57 -4.80
CA GLU A 121 -6.15 -11.54 -6.27
C GLU A 121 -4.97 -10.72 -6.72
N ASP A 122 -4.28 -11.17 -7.74
CA ASP A 122 -3.17 -10.42 -8.33
C ASP A 122 -3.07 -10.74 -9.82
N VAL A 123 -3.24 -9.71 -10.66
CA VAL A 123 -3.18 -9.87 -12.12
C VAL A 123 -1.79 -10.26 -12.63
N TYR A 124 -0.77 -10.13 -11.78
CA TYR A 124 0.61 -10.51 -12.11
C TYR A 124 0.98 -11.89 -11.55
N GLY A 125 0.04 -12.61 -10.96
CA GLY A 125 0.24 -14.00 -10.51
C GLY A 125 1.03 -14.17 -9.22
N ARG A 126 1.03 -13.17 -8.31
CA ARG A 126 1.78 -13.25 -7.05
C ARG A 126 0.98 -13.81 -5.87
N VAL A 127 -0.21 -14.29 -6.14
CA VAL A 127 -1.03 -14.91 -5.09
C VAL A 127 -0.54 -16.32 -4.82
#